data_f9665c1bc79ea5370aeb14b9e2b9af28
#
_entry.id   f9665c1bc79ea5370aeb14b9e2b9af28
#
_cell.length_a   1.000
_cell.length_b   1.000
_cell.length_c   1.000
_cell.angle_alpha   90.00
_cell.angle_beta   90.00
_cell.angle_gamma   90.00
#
_symmetry.space_group_name_H-M   'P 1'
#
loop_
_entity.id
_entity.type
_entity.pdbx_description
1 polymer ?
#
loop_
_entity_poly.entity_id
_entity_poly.type
_entity_poly.pdbx_seq_one_letter_code
_entity_poly.pdbx_strand_id
1 'polypeptide(L)'
;PQRMILPGYNPTTKAHGRVLSDAAKLFSQSYRPVLYVGGGAARSNAGAQVKALADLTGAPVVTTLPARGIIPDSDPKNLGMLGMHGTIAATGAVQRADLLVAIGARFDDRVTGKLDAFAPTARVIHIDIDPAEIGKNRQPDVPIVGDVATVLDDLIPEIQRTQAIQGKPNLAPWWKAIDGWREEYPMTWDEPTDGSLAPQWVIKKLSEMADPSTIWVTGVGQHQMWASQFIDFENQHAWISSGGLGTMGYGLPAAIGASVGSAREF
;
A
#
# COMPACT_ATOMS: atom_id res chain seq x y z
N PRO A 1 12.69 30.80 3.20
CA PRO A 1 13.63 30.76 2.09
C PRO A 1 12.93 30.17 0.87
N GLN A 2 13.09 30.76 -0.29
CA GLN A 2 12.46 30.30 -1.53
C GLN A 2 12.99 28.92 -1.98
N ARG A 3 14.15 28.50 -1.51
CA ARG A 3 14.75 27.17 -1.73
C ARG A 3 15.71 26.83 -0.60
N MET A 4 15.52 25.65 0.00
CA MET A 4 16.48 25.10 0.97
C MET A 4 17.55 24.32 0.18
N ILE A 5 18.82 24.63 0.41
CA ILE A 5 19.94 23.88 -0.16
C ILE A 5 20.62 23.15 0.99
N LEU A 6 20.61 21.82 0.93
CA LEU A 6 21.28 20.95 1.89
C LEU A 6 22.56 20.40 1.22
N PRO A 7 23.75 20.88 1.60
CA PRO A 7 25.01 20.39 1.03
C PRO A 7 25.11 18.86 1.25
N GLY A 8 25.44 18.12 0.18
CA GLY A 8 25.56 16.66 0.25
C GLY A 8 24.24 15.88 0.15
N TYR A 9 23.07 16.51 0.21
CA TYR A 9 21.80 15.86 -0.02
C TYR A 9 21.44 15.86 -1.52
N ASN A 10 21.73 14.74 -2.16
CA ASN A 10 21.42 14.53 -3.58
C ASN A 10 20.86 13.10 -3.79
N PRO A 11 19.57 12.89 -3.45
CA PRO A 11 18.96 11.57 -3.57
C PRO A 11 18.87 11.12 -5.03
N THR A 12 19.09 9.83 -5.27
CA THR A 12 18.82 9.19 -6.55
C THR A 12 17.31 9.11 -6.74
N THR A 13 16.77 9.82 -7.74
CA THR A 13 15.33 9.85 -8.02
C THR A 13 14.94 8.97 -9.21
N LYS A 14 15.87 8.65 -10.11
CA LYS A 14 15.63 7.86 -11.34
C LYS A 14 16.33 6.52 -11.27
N ALA A 15 15.61 5.47 -11.68
CA ALA A 15 16.17 4.14 -11.81
C ALA A 15 17.07 4.00 -13.04
N HIS A 16 18.01 3.06 -12.99
CA HIS A 16 18.81 2.69 -14.15
C HIS A 16 18.00 1.76 -15.08
N GLY A 17 18.06 1.98 -16.41
CA GLY A 17 17.24 1.25 -17.39
C GLY A 17 17.36 -0.28 -17.32
N ARG A 18 18.54 -0.82 -16.97
CA ARG A 18 18.74 -2.27 -16.83
C ARG A 18 17.86 -2.88 -15.74
N VAL A 19 17.77 -2.26 -14.57
CA VAL A 19 16.95 -2.80 -13.46
C VAL A 19 15.46 -2.71 -13.78
N LEU A 20 15.02 -1.72 -14.57
CA LEU A 20 13.65 -1.63 -15.06
C LEU A 20 13.32 -2.80 -16.02
N SER A 21 14.24 -3.13 -16.93
CA SER A 21 14.07 -4.28 -17.83
C SER A 21 14.04 -5.61 -17.07
N ASP A 22 14.87 -5.77 -16.03
CA ASP A 22 14.87 -6.96 -15.20
C ASP A 22 13.57 -7.07 -14.38
N ALA A 23 13.06 -5.95 -13.85
CA ALA A 23 11.75 -5.90 -13.19
C ALA A 23 10.62 -6.28 -14.16
N ALA A 24 10.59 -5.73 -15.36
CA ALA A 24 9.57 -6.03 -16.37
C ALA A 24 9.54 -7.52 -16.75
N LYS A 25 10.71 -8.18 -16.83
CA LYS A 25 10.79 -9.64 -17.07
C LYS A 25 10.17 -10.43 -15.92
N LEU A 26 10.35 -9.99 -14.65
CA LEU A 26 9.73 -10.65 -13.52
C LEU A 26 8.20 -10.60 -13.58
N PHE A 27 7.64 -9.45 -13.99
CA PHE A 27 6.19 -9.33 -14.20
C PHE A 27 5.66 -10.29 -15.28
N SER A 28 6.38 -10.45 -16.40
CA SER A 28 5.96 -11.35 -17.48
C SER A 28 6.03 -12.83 -17.12
N GLN A 29 6.77 -13.18 -16.08
CA GLN A 29 6.98 -14.56 -15.60
C GLN A 29 6.15 -14.90 -14.37
N SER A 30 5.43 -13.93 -13.79
CA SER A 30 4.68 -14.12 -12.55
C SER A 30 3.22 -14.44 -12.82
N TYR A 31 2.72 -15.45 -12.12
CA TYR A 31 1.32 -15.87 -12.15
C TYR A 31 0.57 -15.51 -10.86
N ARG A 32 1.28 -15.07 -9.83
CA ARG A 32 0.72 -14.63 -8.54
C ARG A 32 1.43 -13.36 -8.05
N PRO A 33 1.47 -12.29 -8.88
CA PRO A 33 2.08 -11.03 -8.47
C PRO A 33 1.22 -10.36 -7.39
N VAL A 34 1.88 -9.59 -6.50
CA VAL A 34 1.23 -8.69 -5.54
C VAL A 34 2.00 -7.38 -5.49
N LEU A 35 1.29 -6.25 -5.59
CA LEU A 35 1.83 -4.92 -5.36
C LEU A 35 1.69 -4.58 -3.87
N TYR A 36 2.80 -4.51 -3.15
CA TYR A 36 2.88 -4.17 -1.74
C TYR A 36 3.26 -2.70 -1.59
N VAL A 37 2.26 -1.84 -1.33
CA VAL A 37 2.40 -0.39 -1.40
C VAL A 37 2.54 0.21 0.00
N GLY A 38 3.60 0.96 0.21
CA GLY A 38 3.93 1.61 1.47
C GLY A 38 3.80 3.13 1.46
N GLY A 39 4.05 3.74 2.62
CA GLY A 39 3.97 5.19 2.82
C GLY A 39 4.93 6.01 1.93
N GLY A 40 5.99 5.41 1.39
CA GLY A 40 6.87 6.05 0.41
C GLY A 40 6.13 6.40 -0.88
N ALA A 41 5.25 5.50 -1.36
CA ALA A 41 4.41 5.77 -2.52
C ALA A 41 3.42 6.91 -2.27
N ALA A 42 2.82 6.98 -1.08
CA ALA A 42 1.92 8.07 -0.71
C ALA A 42 2.65 9.41 -0.67
N ARG A 43 3.87 9.46 -0.10
CA ARG A 43 4.70 10.67 -0.05
C ARG A 43 5.20 11.12 -1.43
N SER A 44 5.43 10.18 -2.34
CA SER A 44 5.80 10.45 -3.73
C SER A 44 4.59 10.87 -4.59
N ASN A 45 3.38 10.89 -4.03
CA ASN A 45 2.13 11.16 -4.74
C ASN A 45 1.88 10.21 -5.92
N ALA A 46 2.23 8.94 -5.76
CA ALA A 46 2.28 7.94 -6.83
C ALA A 46 0.96 7.15 -7.03
N GLY A 47 -0.17 7.61 -6.50
CA GLY A 47 -1.45 6.87 -6.57
C GLY A 47 -1.88 6.55 -7.99
N ALA A 48 -1.79 7.53 -8.90
CA ALA A 48 -2.14 7.33 -10.30
C ALA A 48 -1.24 6.26 -10.98
N GLN A 49 0.06 6.28 -10.69
CA GLN A 49 1.02 5.32 -11.23
C GLN A 49 0.81 3.92 -10.64
N VAL A 50 0.53 3.81 -9.33
CA VAL A 50 0.20 2.52 -8.69
C VAL A 50 -1.04 1.92 -9.32
N LYS A 51 -2.09 2.73 -9.53
CA LYS A 51 -3.30 2.28 -10.20
C LYS A 51 -3.03 1.85 -11.64
N ALA A 52 -2.29 2.64 -12.41
CA ALA A 52 -1.93 2.31 -13.78
C ALA A 52 -1.11 1.00 -13.87
N LEU A 53 -0.18 0.78 -12.93
CA LEU A 53 0.58 -0.47 -12.83
C LEU A 53 -0.34 -1.65 -12.52
N ALA A 54 -1.26 -1.51 -11.57
CA ALA A 54 -2.24 -2.53 -11.21
C ALA A 54 -3.18 -2.86 -12.39
N ASP A 55 -3.63 -1.84 -13.14
CA ASP A 55 -4.48 -2.01 -14.32
C ASP A 55 -3.74 -2.72 -15.45
N LEU A 56 -2.49 -2.32 -15.73
CA LEU A 56 -1.66 -2.91 -16.76
C LEU A 56 -1.38 -4.39 -16.49
N THR A 57 -0.94 -4.69 -15.27
CA THR A 57 -0.49 -6.04 -14.89
C THR A 57 -1.63 -6.97 -14.46
N GLY A 58 -2.74 -6.42 -13.99
CA GLY A 58 -3.83 -7.15 -13.36
C GLY A 58 -3.50 -7.63 -11.94
N ALA A 59 -2.38 -7.17 -11.36
CA ALA A 59 -1.94 -7.58 -10.03
C ALA A 59 -2.83 -6.97 -8.93
N PRO A 60 -3.15 -7.71 -7.85
CA PRO A 60 -3.77 -7.17 -6.67
C PRO A 60 -2.83 -6.21 -5.93
N VAL A 61 -3.42 -5.25 -5.22
CA VAL A 61 -2.73 -4.26 -4.40
C VAL A 61 -3.03 -4.52 -2.93
N VAL A 62 -1.99 -4.52 -2.11
CA VAL A 62 -2.09 -4.51 -0.65
C VAL A 62 -1.37 -3.27 -0.13
N THR A 63 -1.89 -2.66 0.92
CA THR A 63 -1.34 -1.43 1.46
C THR A 63 -0.79 -1.61 2.88
N THR A 64 0.18 -0.79 3.24
CA THR A 64 0.52 -0.57 4.65
C THR A 64 -0.44 0.44 5.28
N LEU A 65 -0.46 0.54 6.61
CA LEU A 65 -1.23 1.55 7.32
C LEU A 65 -0.99 2.99 6.76
N PRO A 66 0.26 3.46 6.54
CA PRO A 66 0.51 4.79 5.98
C PRO A 66 0.13 4.97 4.51
N ALA A 67 -0.23 3.90 3.79
CA ALA A 67 -0.58 3.94 2.38
C ALA A 67 -2.09 3.73 2.12
N ARG A 68 -2.92 3.70 3.17
CA ARG A 68 -4.38 3.63 2.99
C ARG A 68 -4.87 4.78 2.11
N GLY A 69 -5.76 4.48 1.18
CA GLY A 69 -6.28 5.46 0.21
C GLY A 69 -5.36 5.75 -0.99
N ILE A 70 -4.20 5.09 -1.11
CA ILE A 70 -3.31 5.28 -2.28
C ILE A 70 -3.98 4.89 -3.61
N ILE A 71 -4.86 3.91 -3.55
CA ILE A 71 -5.88 3.61 -4.56
C ILE A 71 -7.23 3.49 -3.83
N PRO A 72 -8.35 3.77 -4.50
CA PRO A 72 -9.68 3.66 -3.87
C PRO A 72 -9.96 2.29 -3.29
N ASP A 73 -10.64 2.23 -2.15
CA ASP A 73 -11.10 0.94 -1.58
C ASP A 73 -12.20 0.30 -2.44
N SER A 74 -12.93 1.09 -3.23
CA SER A 74 -13.87 0.60 -4.25
C SER A 74 -13.20 -0.08 -5.44
N ASP A 75 -11.88 0.09 -5.65
CA ASP A 75 -11.17 -0.63 -6.72
C ASP A 75 -11.09 -2.14 -6.39
N PRO A 76 -11.62 -3.02 -7.26
CA PRO A 76 -11.64 -4.47 -7.00
C PRO A 76 -10.24 -5.09 -6.83
N LYS A 77 -9.18 -4.40 -7.27
CA LYS A 77 -7.80 -4.85 -7.10
C LYS A 77 -7.22 -4.51 -5.72
N ASN A 78 -7.85 -3.60 -4.97
CA ASN A 78 -7.44 -3.28 -3.61
C ASN A 78 -7.89 -4.38 -2.64
N LEU A 79 -6.93 -5.09 -2.04
CA LEU A 79 -7.19 -6.12 -1.03
C LEU A 79 -7.23 -5.53 0.40
N GLY A 80 -7.03 -4.22 0.53
CA GLY A 80 -6.98 -3.53 1.81
C GLY A 80 -5.59 -3.60 2.45
N MET A 81 -5.57 -3.45 3.78
CA MET A 81 -4.33 -3.39 4.54
C MET A 81 -3.74 -4.78 4.76
N LEU A 82 -2.40 -4.84 4.74
CA LEU A 82 -1.59 -6.00 5.09
C LEU A 82 -1.04 -5.85 6.52
N GLY A 83 -0.74 -6.97 7.16
CA GLY A 83 -0.07 -7.02 8.47
C GLY A 83 -0.97 -7.44 9.60
N MET A 84 -0.58 -7.13 10.85
CA MET A 84 -1.25 -7.60 12.08
C MET A 84 -2.76 -7.32 12.13
N HIS A 85 -3.20 -6.22 11.51
CA HIS A 85 -4.61 -5.79 11.47
C HIS A 85 -5.15 -5.76 10.04
N GLY A 86 -4.48 -6.44 9.12
CA GLY A 86 -4.86 -6.50 7.72
C GLY A 86 -5.96 -7.51 7.44
N THR A 87 -6.43 -7.51 6.19
CA THR A 87 -7.40 -8.51 5.72
C THR A 87 -6.73 -9.87 5.54
N ILE A 88 -7.51 -10.94 5.70
CA ILE A 88 -7.01 -12.31 5.44
C ILE A 88 -6.68 -12.47 3.96
N ALA A 89 -7.48 -11.89 3.06
CA ALA A 89 -7.21 -11.90 1.63
C ALA A 89 -5.86 -11.24 1.27
N ALA A 90 -5.54 -10.06 1.87
CA ALA A 90 -4.25 -9.42 1.67
C ALA A 90 -3.08 -10.27 2.18
N THR A 91 -3.23 -10.83 3.38
CA THR A 91 -2.21 -11.69 3.99
C THR A 91 -2.02 -12.98 3.19
N GLY A 92 -3.10 -13.64 2.78
CA GLY A 92 -3.08 -14.85 1.95
C GLY A 92 -2.44 -14.61 0.59
N ALA A 93 -2.74 -13.46 -0.03
CA ALA A 93 -2.15 -13.07 -1.29
C ALA A 93 -0.64 -12.89 -1.17
N VAL A 94 -0.16 -12.14 -0.19
CA VAL A 94 1.28 -11.94 0.01
C VAL A 94 2.00 -13.25 0.32
N GLN A 95 1.43 -14.08 1.20
CA GLN A 95 2.06 -15.34 1.60
C GLN A 95 2.19 -16.36 0.46
N ARG A 96 1.32 -16.29 -0.54
CA ARG A 96 1.32 -17.21 -1.70
C ARG A 96 1.80 -16.57 -2.99
N ALA A 97 2.26 -15.32 -2.93
CA ALA A 97 2.84 -14.64 -4.08
C ALA A 97 4.06 -15.39 -4.65
N ASP A 98 4.25 -15.33 -5.95
CA ASP A 98 5.49 -15.68 -6.64
C ASP A 98 6.32 -14.45 -7.00
N LEU A 99 5.69 -13.27 -6.98
CA LEU A 99 6.34 -11.97 -7.13
C LEU A 99 5.72 -10.96 -6.16
N LEU A 100 6.55 -10.38 -5.30
CA LEU A 100 6.19 -9.29 -4.39
C LEU A 100 6.88 -8.01 -4.83
N VAL A 101 6.11 -7.01 -5.21
CA VAL A 101 6.64 -5.71 -5.62
C VAL A 101 6.44 -4.72 -4.48
N ALA A 102 7.49 -4.49 -3.70
CA ALA A 102 7.48 -3.51 -2.62
C ALA A 102 7.70 -2.10 -3.18
N ILE A 103 6.70 -1.24 -3.04
CA ILE A 103 6.65 0.10 -3.62
C ILE A 103 6.63 1.12 -2.49
N GLY A 104 7.80 1.68 -2.14
CA GLY A 104 7.95 2.60 -1.03
C GLY A 104 7.57 1.97 0.32
N ALA A 105 7.90 0.68 0.52
CA ALA A 105 7.59 -0.11 1.70
C ALA A 105 8.88 -0.73 2.28
N ARG A 106 9.12 -0.54 3.57
CA ARG A 106 10.37 -0.91 4.26
C ARG A 106 10.39 -2.30 4.90
N PHE A 107 9.41 -3.14 4.66
CA PHE A 107 9.28 -4.46 5.29
C PHE A 107 9.30 -4.37 6.83
N ASP A 108 8.44 -3.53 7.38
CA ASP A 108 8.27 -3.33 8.81
C ASP A 108 7.77 -4.59 9.51
N ASP A 109 8.21 -4.83 10.75
CA ASP A 109 7.87 -6.02 11.54
C ASP A 109 6.36 -6.15 11.83
N ARG A 110 5.63 -5.03 11.90
CA ARG A 110 4.16 -5.00 12.04
C ARG A 110 3.43 -5.59 10.84
N VAL A 111 4.11 -5.64 9.71
CA VAL A 111 3.61 -6.23 8.46
C VAL A 111 4.16 -7.63 8.25
N THR A 112 5.47 -7.80 8.40
CA THR A 112 6.15 -9.04 8.05
C THR A 112 6.02 -10.12 9.13
N GLY A 113 5.95 -9.73 10.41
CA GLY A 113 6.16 -10.66 11.50
C GLY A 113 7.51 -11.36 11.34
N LYS A 114 7.54 -12.68 11.41
CA LYS A 114 8.77 -13.47 11.21
C LYS A 114 9.21 -13.40 9.74
N LEU A 115 10.34 -12.74 9.49
CA LEU A 115 10.86 -12.47 8.14
C LEU A 115 11.04 -13.73 7.29
N ASP A 116 11.57 -14.81 7.86
CA ASP A 116 11.79 -16.08 7.13
C ASP A 116 10.49 -16.74 6.65
N ALA A 117 9.37 -16.42 7.30
CA ALA A 117 8.06 -16.92 6.95
C ALA A 117 7.24 -15.97 6.07
N PHE A 118 7.73 -14.74 5.85
CA PHE A 118 7.01 -13.73 5.07
C PHE A 118 7.26 -13.91 3.57
N ALA A 119 6.20 -14.19 2.80
CA ALA A 119 6.25 -14.42 1.35
C ALA A 119 7.45 -15.32 0.93
N PRO A 120 7.59 -16.54 1.47
CA PRO A 120 8.83 -17.32 1.40
C PRO A 120 9.20 -17.75 -0.02
N THR A 121 8.22 -17.82 -0.93
CA THR A 121 8.40 -18.26 -2.32
C THR A 121 8.46 -17.11 -3.32
N ALA A 122 8.22 -15.88 -2.86
CA ALA A 122 8.17 -14.72 -3.74
C ALA A 122 9.56 -14.23 -4.11
N ARG A 123 9.78 -13.97 -5.40
CA ARG A 123 10.82 -13.04 -5.85
C ARG A 123 10.40 -11.63 -5.47
N VAL A 124 11.37 -10.75 -5.22
CA VAL A 124 11.12 -9.42 -4.69
C VAL A 124 11.69 -8.34 -5.60
N ILE A 125 10.83 -7.43 -6.05
CA ILE A 125 11.23 -6.12 -6.57
C ILE A 125 11.05 -5.14 -5.42
N HIS A 126 12.09 -4.36 -5.09
CA HIS A 126 12.01 -3.36 -4.03
C HIS A 126 12.34 -1.98 -4.58
N ILE A 127 11.36 -1.09 -4.55
CA ILE A 127 11.46 0.30 -5.01
C ILE A 127 11.42 1.20 -3.77
N ASP A 128 12.50 1.90 -3.49
CA ASP A 128 12.58 2.88 -2.42
C ASP A 128 13.54 4.02 -2.78
N ILE A 129 13.27 5.22 -2.28
CA ILE A 129 14.14 6.39 -2.46
C ILE A 129 15.36 6.32 -1.55
N ASP A 130 15.24 5.61 -0.41
CA ASP A 130 16.33 5.44 0.55
C ASP A 130 17.11 4.16 0.24
N PRO A 131 18.36 4.27 -0.24
CA PRO A 131 19.17 3.10 -0.53
C PRO A 131 19.48 2.25 0.72
N ALA A 132 19.34 2.82 1.94
CA ALA A 132 19.57 2.09 3.18
C ALA A 132 18.40 1.13 3.54
N GLU A 133 17.21 1.35 2.99
CA GLU A 133 16.08 0.44 3.16
C GLU A 133 16.16 -0.77 2.21
N ILE A 134 16.85 -0.64 1.07
CA ILE A 134 17.00 -1.72 0.10
C ILE A 134 17.83 -2.88 0.68
N GLY A 135 17.20 -4.04 0.79
CA GLY A 135 17.87 -5.25 1.30
C GLY A 135 18.06 -5.29 2.83
N LYS A 136 17.61 -4.28 3.57
CA LYS A 136 17.76 -4.21 5.03
C LYS A 136 17.06 -5.36 5.76
N ASN A 137 15.78 -5.59 5.46
CA ASN A 137 14.98 -6.64 6.09
C ASN A 137 14.76 -7.83 5.15
N ARG A 138 14.59 -7.59 3.87
CA ARG A 138 14.36 -8.60 2.84
C ARG A 138 15.24 -8.33 1.64
N GLN A 139 16.07 -9.30 1.25
CA GLN A 139 16.89 -9.19 0.05
C GLN A 139 16.00 -9.19 -1.20
N PRO A 140 16.09 -8.17 -2.06
CA PRO A 140 15.37 -8.14 -3.32
C PRO A 140 16.13 -8.85 -4.43
N ASP A 141 15.39 -9.46 -5.37
CA ASP A 141 15.94 -9.95 -6.63
C ASP A 141 16.24 -8.77 -7.58
N VAL A 142 15.40 -7.74 -7.52
CA VAL A 142 15.61 -6.50 -8.28
C VAL A 142 15.50 -5.29 -7.35
N PRO A 143 16.64 -4.72 -6.92
CA PRO A 143 16.68 -3.48 -6.16
C PRO A 143 16.53 -2.27 -7.08
N ILE A 144 15.64 -1.34 -6.73
CA ILE A 144 15.43 -0.09 -7.49
C ILE A 144 15.47 1.08 -6.53
N VAL A 145 16.56 1.84 -6.54
CA VAL A 145 16.67 3.10 -5.80
C VAL A 145 16.13 4.23 -6.67
N GLY A 146 15.10 4.94 -6.17
CA GLY A 146 14.50 6.06 -6.86
C GLY A 146 13.19 6.54 -6.23
N ASP A 147 12.74 7.70 -6.66
CA ASP A 147 11.41 8.21 -6.31
C ASP A 147 10.33 7.34 -6.96
N VAL A 148 9.33 6.94 -6.17
CA VAL A 148 8.33 5.96 -6.61
C VAL A 148 7.58 6.40 -7.86
N ALA A 149 7.09 7.65 -7.92
CA ALA A 149 6.32 8.13 -9.07
C ALA A 149 7.20 8.13 -10.32
N THR A 150 8.42 8.67 -10.23
CA THR A 150 9.39 8.71 -11.33
C THR A 150 9.77 7.31 -11.80
N VAL A 151 10.00 6.38 -10.88
CA VAL A 151 10.35 5.00 -11.22
C VAL A 151 9.19 4.30 -11.93
N LEU A 152 7.96 4.50 -11.47
CA LEU A 152 6.78 3.88 -12.09
C LEU A 152 6.47 4.48 -13.46
N ASP A 153 6.70 5.78 -13.67
CA ASP A 153 6.57 6.43 -14.99
C ASP A 153 7.50 5.79 -16.03
N ASP A 154 8.71 5.37 -15.62
CA ASP A 154 9.67 4.69 -16.49
C ASP A 154 9.41 3.16 -16.57
N LEU A 155 8.96 2.51 -15.50
CA LEU A 155 8.76 1.06 -15.44
C LEU A 155 7.52 0.59 -16.21
N ILE A 156 6.40 1.33 -16.14
CA ILE A 156 5.15 0.98 -16.81
C ILE A 156 5.33 0.80 -18.31
N PRO A 157 5.97 1.73 -19.06
CA PRO A 157 6.25 1.53 -20.47
C PRO A 157 7.16 0.32 -20.75
N GLU A 158 8.10 0.01 -19.85
CA GLU A 158 8.98 -1.15 -20.02
C GLU A 158 8.22 -2.47 -19.87
N ILE A 159 7.28 -2.54 -18.89
CA ILE A 159 6.38 -3.69 -18.74
C ILE A 159 5.50 -3.84 -19.98
N GLN A 160 4.94 -2.75 -20.50
CA GLN A 160 4.12 -2.78 -21.74
C GLN A 160 4.90 -3.35 -22.92
N ARG A 161 6.15 -2.89 -23.14
CA ARG A 161 7.04 -3.42 -24.19
C ARG A 161 7.32 -4.91 -24.00
N THR A 162 7.61 -5.32 -22.77
CA THR A 162 7.91 -6.72 -22.46
C THR A 162 6.68 -7.61 -22.68
N GLN A 163 5.50 -7.17 -22.24
CA GLN A 163 4.25 -7.91 -22.45
C GLN A 163 3.86 -8.00 -23.93
N ALA A 164 4.15 -6.99 -24.74
CA ALA A 164 3.93 -7.04 -26.19
C ALA A 164 4.76 -8.13 -26.88
N ILE A 165 5.95 -8.44 -26.34
CA ILE A 165 6.86 -9.45 -26.88
C ILE A 165 6.58 -10.85 -26.30
N GLN A 166 6.40 -10.94 -24.98
CA GLN A 166 6.36 -12.21 -24.24
C GLN A 166 4.92 -12.68 -23.91
N GLY A 167 3.93 -11.81 -24.11
CA GLY A 167 2.56 -12.04 -23.68
C GLY A 167 2.33 -11.59 -22.22
N LYS A 168 1.06 -11.56 -21.83
CA LYS A 168 0.60 -11.26 -20.47
C LYS A 168 0.23 -12.55 -19.74
N PRO A 169 0.72 -12.79 -18.53
CA PRO A 169 0.34 -13.95 -17.73
C PRO A 169 -1.17 -14.00 -17.46
N ASN A 170 -1.76 -15.20 -17.44
CA ASN A 170 -3.16 -15.39 -17.06
C ASN A 170 -3.27 -15.42 -15.53
N LEU A 171 -3.83 -14.38 -14.95
CA LEU A 171 -4.04 -14.26 -13.51
C LEU A 171 -5.42 -14.75 -13.03
N ALA A 172 -6.28 -15.28 -13.90
CA ALA A 172 -7.63 -15.72 -13.50
C ALA A 172 -7.62 -16.77 -12.38
N PRO A 173 -6.73 -17.79 -12.35
CA PRO A 173 -6.64 -18.71 -11.23
C PRO A 173 -6.22 -18.04 -9.92
N TRP A 174 -5.37 -17.00 -10.02
CA TRP A 174 -4.92 -16.23 -8.88
C TRP A 174 -6.05 -15.42 -8.26
N TRP A 175 -6.80 -14.70 -9.08
CA TRP A 175 -7.98 -13.95 -8.64
C TRP A 175 -9.05 -14.86 -8.04
N LYS A 176 -9.29 -16.03 -8.64
CA LYS A 176 -10.23 -17.02 -8.08
C LYS A 176 -9.84 -17.43 -6.65
N ALA A 177 -8.55 -17.60 -6.37
CA ALA A 177 -8.08 -17.93 -5.01
C ALA A 177 -8.27 -16.75 -4.04
N ILE A 178 -7.98 -15.53 -4.49
CA ILE A 178 -8.16 -14.30 -3.69
C ILE A 178 -9.63 -14.06 -3.36
N ASP A 179 -10.52 -14.19 -4.36
CA ASP A 179 -11.96 -14.01 -4.17
C ASP A 179 -12.53 -15.06 -3.22
N GLY A 180 -12.05 -16.31 -3.29
CA GLY A 180 -12.39 -17.34 -2.30
C GLY A 180 -12.03 -16.94 -0.87
N TRP A 181 -10.88 -16.30 -0.64
CA TRP A 181 -10.53 -15.81 0.71
C TRP A 181 -11.37 -14.61 1.13
N ARG A 182 -11.78 -13.74 0.21
CA ARG A 182 -12.68 -12.62 0.51
C ARG A 182 -14.06 -13.11 0.94
N GLU A 183 -14.56 -14.15 0.27
CA GLU A 183 -15.87 -14.78 0.59
C GLU A 183 -15.82 -15.54 1.90
N GLU A 184 -14.75 -16.30 2.15
CA GLU A 184 -14.61 -17.14 3.34
C GLU A 184 -14.29 -16.32 4.60
N TYR A 185 -13.52 -15.23 4.45
CA TYR A 185 -13.04 -14.39 5.56
C TYR A 185 -13.34 -12.89 5.32
N PRO A 186 -14.61 -12.49 5.26
CA PRO A 186 -14.95 -11.08 5.13
C PRO A 186 -14.52 -10.29 6.36
N MET A 187 -14.16 -9.02 6.18
CA MET A 187 -13.91 -8.12 7.30
C MET A 187 -15.24 -7.81 7.99
N THR A 188 -15.41 -8.31 9.20
CA THR A 188 -16.65 -8.19 9.97
C THR A 188 -16.35 -8.02 11.47
N TRP A 189 -17.38 -7.90 12.28
CA TRP A 189 -17.30 -7.82 13.73
C TRP A 189 -18.45 -8.59 14.36
N ASP A 190 -18.30 -8.94 15.64
CA ASP A 190 -19.37 -9.53 16.45
C ASP A 190 -20.26 -8.42 17.02
N GLU A 191 -21.58 -8.57 16.90
CA GLU A 191 -22.53 -7.64 17.48
C GLU A 191 -22.59 -7.85 19.01
N PRO A 192 -22.48 -6.77 19.82
CA PRO A 192 -22.62 -6.88 21.25
C PRO A 192 -24.01 -7.38 21.65
N THR A 193 -24.08 -8.23 22.69
CA THR A 193 -25.34 -8.81 23.19
C THR A 193 -25.96 -8.03 24.35
N ASP A 194 -25.24 -7.02 24.85
CA ASP A 194 -25.62 -6.19 26.02
C ASP A 194 -26.32 -4.89 25.66
N GLY A 195 -26.58 -4.64 24.38
CA GLY A 195 -27.18 -3.41 23.87
C GLY A 195 -26.19 -2.27 23.65
N SER A 196 -24.88 -2.49 23.85
CA SER A 196 -23.84 -1.52 23.48
C SER A 196 -23.63 -1.51 21.96
N LEU A 197 -22.93 -0.47 21.45
CA LEU A 197 -22.57 -0.36 20.05
C LEU A 197 -21.17 -0.93 19.82
N ALA A 198 -21.01 -1.77 18.79
CA ALA A 198 -19.70 -2.19 18.32
C ALA A 198 -18.92 -0.97 17.79
N PRO A 199 -17.68 -0.71 18.24
CA PRO A 199 -16.89 0.40 17.73
C PRO A 199 -16.69 0.35 16.22
N GLN A 200 -16.58 -0.84 15.66
CA GLN A 200 -16.46 -1.09 14.22
C GLN A 200 -17.70 -0.62 13.47
N TRP A 201 -18.89 -0.92 14.00
CA TRP A 201 -20.16 -0.46 13.44
C TRP A 201 -20.24 1.07 13.43
N VAL A 202 -19.85 1.73 14.53
CA VAL A 202 -19.84 3.20 14.63
C VAL A 202 -18.92 3.80 13.56
N ILE A 203 -17.69 3.27 13.42
CA ILE A 203 -16.72 3.76 12.45
C ILE A 203 -17.23 3.54 11.02
N LYS A 204 -17.79 2.37 10.72
CA LYS A 204 -18.37 2.09 9.39
C LYS A 204 -19.51 3.04 9.07
N LYS A 205 -20.39 3.32 10.03
CA LYS A 205 -21.49 4.28 9.86
C LYS A 205 -20.99 5.70 9.65
N LEU A 206 -19.96 6.12 10.36
CA LEU A 206 -19.33 7.42 10.10
C LEU A 206 -18.73 7.49 8.69
N SER A 207 -18.09 6.42 8.22
CA SER A 207 -17.58 6.34 6.85
C SER A 207 -18.68 6.46 5.79
N GLU A 208 -19.81 5.75 6.00
CA GLU A 208 -20.96 5.78 5.07
C GLU A 208 -21.65 7.15 5.01
N MET A 209 -21.61 7.93 6.10
CA MET A 209 -22.25 9.24 6.22
C MET A 209 -21.33 10.39 5.80
N ALA A 210 -20.04 10.18 5.78
CA ALA A 210 -19.07 11.22 5.49
C ALA A 210 -18.98 11.52 3.98
N ASP A 211 -18.60 12.78 3.67
CA ASP A 211 -18.27 13.15 2.30
C ASP A 211 -17.05 12.34 1.81
N PRO A 212 -17.05 11.84 0.55
CA PRO A 212 -15.92 11.10 -0.01
C PRO A 212 -14.59 11.86 0.04
N SER A 213 -14.60 13.18 0.16
CA SER A 213 -13.41 14.02 0.29
C SER A 213 -12.95 14.22 1.74
N THR A 214 -13.58 13.56 2.72
CA THR A 214 -13.24 13.68 4.14
C THR A 214 -11.81 13.24 4.42
N ILE A 215 -11.07 14.06 5.17
CA ILE A 215 -9.75 13.71 5.69
C ILE A 215 -9.92 13.08 7.08
N TRP A 216 -9.57 11.83 7.20
CA TRP A 216 -9.64 11.06 8.44
C TRP A 216 -8.35 11.20 9.21
N VAL A 217 -8.45 11.62 10.46
CA VAL A 217 -7.29 11.78 11.34
C VAL A 217 -7.50 10.96 12.60
N THR A 218 -6.51 10.15 12.98
CA THR A 218 -6.61 9.34 14.21
C THR A 218 -5.45 9.59 15.16
N GLY A 219 -5.73 9.42 16.45
CA GLY A 219 -4.71 9.12 17.44
C GLY A 219 -4.17 7.69 17.28
N VAL A 220 -3.55 7.17 18.33
CA VAL A 220 -2.98 5.82 18.35
C VAL A 220 -3.71 4.95 19.36
N GLY A 221 -4.12 3.75 18.95
CA GLY A 221 -4.83 2.78 19.77
C GLY A 221 -5.75 1.88 18.93
N GLN A 222 -6.64 1.15 19.59
CA GLN A 222 -7.59 0.24 18.93
C GLN A 222 -8.45 0.96 17.87
N HIS A 223 -8.91 2.19 18.19
CA HIS A 223 -9.68 3.01 17.25
C HIS A 223 -8.94 3.29 15.93
N GLN A 224 -7.62 3.46 15.98
CA GLN A 224 -6.78 3.63 14.78
C GLN A 224 -6.84 2.39 13.89
N MET A 225 -6.76 1.21 14.49
CA MET A 225 -6.80 -0.05 13.75
C MET A 225 -8.19 -0.27 13.16
N TRP A 226 -9.26 -0.09 13.94
CA TRP A 226 -10.63 -0.17 13.43
C TRP A 226 -10.91 0.86 12.33
N ALA A 227 -10.43 2.11 12.49
CA ALA A 227 -10.55 3.13 11.45
C ALA A 227 -9.87 2.69 10.14
N SER A 228 -8.67 2.12 10.23
CA SER A 228 -7.95 1.63 9.04
C SER A 228 -8.60 0.42 8.37
N GLN A 229 -9.46 -0.33 9.10
CA GLN A 229 -10.16 -1.51 8.61
C GLN A 229 -11.55 -1.18 8.03
N PHE A 230 -12.28 -0.25 8.66
CA PHE A 230 -13.72 -0.05 8.42
C PHE A 230 -14.07 1.30 7.79
N ILE A 231 -13.11 2.21 7.60
CA ILE A 231 -13.30 3.40 6.75
C ILE A 231 -12.98 3.03 5.30
N ASP A 232 -13.86 3.44 4.39
CA ASP A 232 -13.63 3.34 2.96
C ASP A 232 -12.85 4.59 2.50
N PHE A 233 -11.62 4.39 2.07
CA PHE A 233 -10.75 5.46 1.58
C PHE A 233 -10.83 5.53 0.05
N GLU A 234 -11.44 6.58 -0.48
CA GLU A 234 -11.60 6.77 -1.92
C GLU A 234 -10.57 7.74 -2.53
N ASN A 235 -9.86 8.48 -1.68
CA ASN A 235 -8.90 9.49 -2.10
C ASN A 235 -7.54 9.33 -1.45
N GLN A 236 -6.49 9.55 -2.24
CA GLN A 236 -5.14 9.68 -1.73
C GLN A 236 -5.08 10.90 -0.76
N HIS A 237 -4.28 10.78 0.31
CA HIS A 237 -4.15 11.77 1.39
C HIS A 237 -5.38 11.95 2.27
N ALA A 238 -6.40 11.10 2.14
CA ALA A 238 -7.56 11.10 3.04
C ALA A 238 -7.27 10.50 4.43
N TRP A 239 -6.06 9.95 4.66
CA TRP A 239 -5.67 9.28 5.89
C TRP A 239 -4.44 9.92 6.55
N ILE A 240 -4.60 10.42 7.76
CA ILE A 240 -3.51 11.00 8.57
C ILE A 240 -3.44 10.27 9.91
N SER A 241 -2.32 9.60 10.16
CA SER A 241 -2.14 8.79 11.36
C SER A 241 -0.66 8.63 11.70
N SER A 242 -0.35 8.48 12.98
CA SER A 242 1.01 8.16 13.43
C SER A 242 1.29 6.67 13.22
N GLY A 243 1.66 6.29 11.98
CA GLY A 243 1.91 4.90 11.59
C GLY A 243 3.38 4.47 11.68
N GLY A 244 4.30 5.36 12.03
CA GLY A 244 5.72 5.06 12.23
C GLY A 244 6.05 4.78 13.70
N LEU A 245 6.08 5.83 14.52
CA LEU A 245 6.41 5.72 15.95
C LEU A 245 5.19 5.46 16.83
N GLY A 246 3.97 5.58 16.31
CA GLY A 246 2.75 5.36 17.08
C GLY A 246 2.58 6.36 18.23
N THR A 247 2.80 7.65 17.96
CA THR A 247 2.81 8.70 18.99
C THR A 247 1.40 8.98 19.49
N MET A 248 1.12 8.70 20.76
CA MET A 248 -0.13 9.07 21.42
C MET A 248 -0.25 10.59 21.53
N GLY A 249 -1.49 11.11 21.43
CA GLY A 249 -1.75 12.55 21.41
C GLY A 249 -1.57 13.20 20.02
N TYR A 250 -1.21 12.44 19.01
CA TYR A 250 -1.00 12.93 17.62
C TYR A 250 -2.31 13.43 16.97
N GLY A 251 -3.44 12.77 17.25
CA GLY A 251 -4.68 12.95 16.45
C GLY A 251 -5.22 14.38 16.48
N LEU A 252 -5.40 14.97 17.65
CA LEU A 252 -5.99 16.33 17.78
C LEU A 252 -5.15 17.40 17.09
N PRO A 253 -3.85 17.56 17.36
CA PRO A 253 -3.05 18.58 16.65
C PRO A 253 -2.94 18.31 15.15
N ALA A 254 -2.91 17.05 14.72
CA ALA A 254 -2.90 16.72 13.30
C ALA A 254 -4.22 17.08 12.62
N ALA A 255 -5.37 16.89 13.29
CA ALA A 255 -6.67 17.29 12.78
C ALA A 255 -6.77 18.82 12.62
N ILE A 256 -6.32 19.59 13.62
CA ILE A 256 -6.24 21.05 13.52
C ILE A 256 -5.34 21.46 12.32
N GLY A 257 -4.19 20.82 12.18
CA GLY A 257 -3.28 21.09 11.06
C GLY A 257 -3.90 20.76 9.71
N ALA A 258 -4.64 19.66 9.60
CA ALA A 258 -5.35 19.25 8.38
C ALA A 258 -6.43 20.27 7.99
N SER A 259 -7.21 20.78 8.97
CA SER A 259 -8.21 21.81 8.73
C SER A 259 -7.59 23.10 8.20
N VAL A 260 -6.56 23.62 8.87
CA VAL A 260 -5.87 24.82 8.45
C VAL A 260 -5.23 24.66 7.07
N GLY A 261 -4.59 23.48 6.82
CA GLY A 261 -3.87 23.22 5.57
C GLY A 261 -4.79 22.98 4.38
N SER A 262 -5.97 22.39 4.60
CA SER A 262 -6.95 22.10 3.54
C SER A 262 -7.93 23.25 3.28
N ALA A 263 -7.93 24.32 4.11
CA ALA A 263 -8.92 25.38 4.12
C ALA A 263 -10.39 24.85 4.23
N ARG A 264 -10.57 23.69 4.87
CA ARG A 264 -11.87 23.05 5.11
C ARG A 264 -12.31 23.28 6.55
N GLU A 265 -13.62 23.43 6.74
CA GLU A 265 -14.24 23.37 8.07
C GLU A 265 -14.32 21.91 8.56
N PHE A 266 -14.32 21.75 9.88
CA PHE A 266 -14.50 20.44 10.53
C PHE A 266 -15.98 20.06 10.59
#